data_820fe938222034a7ee4d979953addc96
#
_entry.id   820fe938222034a7ee4d979953addc96
#
_cell.length_a   1.000
_cell.length_b   1.000
_cell.length_c   1.000
_cell.angle_alpha   90.00
_cell.angle_beta   90.00
_cell.angle_gamma   90.00
#
_symmetry.space_group_name_H-M   'P 1'
#
loop_
_entity.id
_entity.type
_entity.pdbx_description
1 polymer ?
#
loop_
_entity_poly.entity_id
_entity_poly.type
_entity_poly.pdbx_seq_one_letter_code
_entity_poly.pdbx_strand_id
1 'polypeptide(L)'
;TDGHQRELIRIVRMMNLSEKNEGLFFDICMQVWEDVHKKPATRHYAGLFIIEMAKKYPEIKNELEYLTTDYYTKTLSTGIKRIFERELAKIIS
;
A
#
# COMPACT_ATOMS: atom_id res chain seq x y z
N THR A 1 -7.74 16.42 -0.07
CA THR A 1 -6.57 16.61 -0.91
C THR A 1 -5.56 15.48 -0.73
N ASP A 2 -4.69 15.30 -1.72
CA ASP A 2 -3.64 14.27 -1.64
C ASP A 2 -2.73 14.46 -0.45
N GLY A 3 -2.33 15.69 -0.15
CA GLY A 3 -1.45 15.96 1.00
C GLY A 3 -2.11 15.58 2.31
N HIS A 4 -3.38 15.91 2.46
CA HIS A 4 -4.14 15.57 3.65
C HIS A 4 -4.28 14.04 3.78
N GLN A 5 -4.60 13.38 2.69
CA GLN A 5 -4.78 11.94 2.67
C GLN A 5 -3.48 11.22 3.01
N ARG A 6 -2.35 11.70 2.47
CA ARG A 6 -1.03 11.14 2.76
C ARG A 6 -0.71 11.22 4.26
N GLU A 7 -0.95 12.37 4.88
CA GLU A 7 -0.69 12.55 6.31
C GLU A 7 -1.59 11.64 7.15
N LEU A 8 -2.85 11.51 6.76
CA LEU A 8 -3.79 10.65 7.47
C LEU A 8 -3.33 9.20 7.43
N ILE A 9 -2.94 8.70 6.27
CA ILE A 9 -2.46 7.33 6.12
C ILE A 9 -1.19 7.13 6.97
N ARG A 10 -0.27 8.09 6.93
CA ARG A 10 0.96 8.01 7.69
C ARG A 10 0.69 7.91 9.20
N ILE A 11 -0.25 8.70 9.69
CA ILE A 11 -0.61 8.69 11.12
C ILE A 11 -1.27 7.38 11.50
N VAL A 12 -2.22 6.91 10.70
CA VAL A 12 -2.97 5.68 11.00
C VAL A 12 -2.04 4.46 11.03
N ARG A 13 -1.02 4.43 10.17
CA ARG A 13 -0.04 3.33 10.17
C ARG A 13 0.67 3.17 11.51
N MET A 14 0.78 4.24 12.29
CA MET A 14 1.47 4.24 13.58
C MET A 14 0.54 3.84 14.73
N MET A 15 -0.75 3.68 14.47
CA MET A 15 -1.75 3.34 15.48
C MET A 15 -1.97 1.84 15.58
N ASN A 16 -2.36 1.38 16.76
CA ASN A 16 -2.80 0.01 16.97
C ASN A 16 -4.28 -0.08 16.62
N LEU A 17 -4.58 -0.69 15.47
CA LEU A 17 -5.95 -0.82 14.99
C LEU A 17 -6.54 -2.17 15.40
N SER A 18 -7.86 -2.19 15.67
CA SER A 18 -8.59 -3.43 15.82
C SER A 18 -8.68 -4.12 14.45
N GLU A 19 -8.96 -5.43 14.44
CA GLU A 19 -9.10 -6.17 13.17
C GLU A 19 -10.13 -5.55 12.25
N LYS A 20 -11.26 -5.09 12.81
CA LYS A 20 -12.30 -4.43 12.03
C LYS A 20 -11.78 -3.17 11.36
N ASN A 21 -11.06 -2.33 12.11
CA ASN A 21 -10.54 -1.08 11.58
C ASN A 21 -9.37 -1.33 10.61
N GLU A 22 -8.59 -2.39 10.82
CA GLU A 22 -7.57 -2.78 9.86
C GLU A 22 -8.19 -3.10 8.51
N GLY A 23 -9.29 -3.86 8.50
CA GLY A 23 -9.97 -4.21 7.26
C GLY A 23 -10.51 -3.00 6.53
N LEU A 24 -11.14 -2.08 7.26
CA LEU A 24 -11.66 -0.85 6.68
C LEU A 24 -10.55 0.01 6.10
N PHE A 25 -9.46 0.16 6.84
CA PHE A 25 -8.34 0.97 6.39
C PHE A 25 -7.60 0.31 5.23
N PHE A 26 -7.52 -1.02 5.23
CA PHE A 26 -6.94 -1.76 4.11
C PHE A 26 -7.70 -1.45 2.82
N ASP A 27 -9.03 -1.48 2.87
CA ASP A 27 -9.84 -1.17 1.68
C ASP A 27 -9.58 0.24 1.17
N ILE A 28 -9.44 1.20 2.08
CA ILE A 28 -9.12 2.57 1.70
C ILE A 28 -7.75 2.64 1.03
N CYS A 29 -6.75 1.97 1.61
CA CYS A 29 -5.41 1.95 1.04
C CYS A 29 -5.36 1.27 -0.32
N MET A 30 -6.15 0.21 -0.52
CA MET A 30 -6.24 -0.42 -1.83
C MET A 30 -6.79 0.54 -2.87
N GLN A 31 -7.83 1.30 -2.54
CA GLN A 31 -8.39 2.29 -3.46
C GLN A 31 -7.38 3.37 -3.79
N VAL A 32 -6.61 3.83 -2.79
CA VAL A 32 -5.58 4.84 -3.01
C VAL A 32 -4.48 4.30 -3.92
N TRP A 33 -4.02 3.09 -3.68
CA TRP A 33 -2.97 2.47 -4.50
C TRP A 33 -3.43 2.29 -5.95
N GLU A 34 -4.66 1.83 -6.14
CA GLU A 34 -5.18 1.55 -7.48
C GLU A 34 -5.45 2.81 -8.30
N ASP A 35 -5.57 3.97 -7.66
CA ASP A 35 -5.75 5.23 -8.36
C ASP A 35 -4.40 5.78 -8.81
N VAL A 36 -4.00 5.45 -10.04
CA VAL A 36 -2.70 5.84 -10.59
C VAL A 36 -2.54 7.35 -10.79
N HIS A 37 -3.63 8.11 -10.66
CA HIS A 37 -3.59 9.56 -10.79
C HIS A 37 -3.25 10.26 -9.47
N LYS A 38 -3.25 9.55 -8.35
CA LYS A 38 -2.82 10.13 -7.08
C LYS A 38 -1.31 10.27 -7.05
N LYS A 39 -0.84 11.21 -6.22
CA LYS A 39 0.59 11.47 -6.12
C LYS A 39 1.34 10.24 -5.63
N PRO A 40 2.55 9.99 -6.17
CA PRO A 40 3.34 8.82 -5.76
C PRO A 40 3.56 8.70 -4.26
N ALA A 41 3.80 9.82 -3.56
CA ALA A 41 4.02 9.78 -2.12
C ALA A 41 2.80 9.26 -1.37
N THR A 42 1.58 9.67 -1.79
CA THR A 42 0.35 9.20 -1.18
C THR A 42 0.18 7.70 -1.41
N ARG A 43 0.41 7.26 -2.65
CA ARG A 43 0.32 5.85 -3.00
C ARG A 43 1.38 5.02 -2.28
N HIS A 44 2.56 5.58 -2.06
CA HIS A 44 3.64 4.91 -1.36
C HIS A 44 3.22 4.53 0.07
N TYR A 45 2.63 5.48 0.82
CA TYR A 45 2.19 5.19 2.18
C TYR A 45 1.07 4.15 2.21
N ALA A 46 0.14 4.23 1.26
CA ALA A 46 -0.91 3.22 1.14
C ALA A 46 -0.31 1.84 0.85
N GLY A 47 0.65 1.79 -0.06
CA GLY A 47 1.34 0.54 -0.41
C GLY A 47 2.08 -0.08 0.77
N LEU A 48 2.72 0.74 1.59
CA LEU A 48 3.42 0.25 2.78
C LEU A 48 2.44 -0.39 3.77
N PHE A 49 1.27 0.22 3.95
CA PHE A 49 0.26 -0.38 4.83
C PHE A 49 -0.25 -1.71 4.26
N ILE A 50 -0.48 -1.77 2.95
CA ILE A 50 -0.90 -3.00 2.29
C ILE A 50 0.12 -4.11 2.53
N ILE A 51 1.40 -3.80 2.40
CA ILE A 51 2.47 -4.78 2.66
C ILE A 51 2.46 -5.24 4.11
N GLU A 52 2.28 -4.32 5.05
CA GLU A 52 2.20 -4.67 6.47
C GLU A 52 1.05 -5.64 6.74
N MET A 53 -0.09 -5.42 6.09
CA MET A 53 -1.23 -6.32 6.23
C MET A 53 -0.96 -7.68 5.60
N ALA A 54 -0.24 -7.72 4.49
CA ALA A 54 0.13 -8.99 3.86
C ALA A 54 1.08 -9.82 4.72
N LYS A 55 1.94 -9.16 5.49
CA LYS A 55 2.81 -9.86 6.44
C LYS A 55 2.01 -10.44 7.59
N LYS A 56 0.99 -9.74 8.03
CA LYS A 56 0.13 -10.17 9.14
C LYS A 56 -0.89 -11.22 8.69
N TYR A 57 -1.41 -11.08 7.47
CA TYR A 57 -2.44 -11.94 6.91
C TYR A 57 -1.96 -12.49 5.57
N PRO A 58 -1.16 -13.58 5.57
CA PRO A 58 -0.52 -14.08 4.34
C PRO A 58 -1.49 -14.44 3.21
N GLU A 59 -2.76 -14.68 3.54
CA GLU A 59 -3.75 -15.04 2.52
C GLU A 59 -4.02 -13.91 1.53
N ILE A 60 -3.70 -12.65 1.88
CA ILE A 60 -3.93 -11.53 0.95
C ILE A 60 -2.80 -11.35 -0.06
N LYS A 61 -1.70 -12.07 0.09
CA LYS A 61 -0.56 -11.90 -0.82
C LYS A 61 -0.93 -12.19 -2.29
N ASN A 62 -1.84 -13.11 -2.51
CA ASN A 62 -2.29 -13.44 -3.87
C ASN A 62 -2.99 -12.28 -4.54
N GLU A 63 -3.64 -11.41 -3.77
CA GLU A 63 -4.29 -10.22 -4.29
C GLU A 63 -3.29 -9.12 -4.64
N LEU A 64 -2.06 -9.22 -4.14
CA LEU A 64 -1.07 -8.17 -4.32
C LEU A 64 -0.26 -8.30 -5.60
N GLU A 65 -0.22 -9.49 -6.21
CA GLU A 65 0.61 -9.69 -7.38
C GLU A 65 0.27 -8.74 -8.52
N TYR A 66 -1.02 -8.54 -8.78
CA TYR A 66 -1.41 -7.65 -9.87
C TYR A 66 -1.12 -6.18 -9.58
N LEU A 67 -0.98 -5.82 -8.29
CA LEU A 67 -0.74 -4.43 -7.90
C LEU A 67 0.67 -3.96 -8.25
N THR A 68 1.56 -4.89 -8.59
CA THR A 68 2.93 -4.55 -8.99
C THR A 68 3.14 -4.59 -10.49
N THR A 69 2.06 -4.78 -11.25
CA THR A 69 2.15 -4.72 -12.72
C THR A 69 2.44 -3.29 -13.16
N ASP A 70 2.96 -3.14 -14.37
CA ASP A 70 3.36 -1.84 -14.90
C ASP A 70 2.26 -0.80 -14.85
N TYR A 71 1.01 -1.20 -15.04
CA TYR A 71 -0.11 -0.27 -14.99
C TYR A 71 -0.12 0.53 -13.68
N TYR A 72 0.13 -0.14 -12.55
CA TYR A 72 0.08 0.50 -11.25
C TYR A 72 1.39 1.12 -10.81
N THR A 73 2.52 0.69 -11.37
CA THR A 73 3.84 1.12 -10.89
C THR A 73 4.52 2.14 -11.79
N LYS A 74 4.09 2.29 -13.04
CA LYS A 74 4.80 3.13 -14.01
C LYS A 74 4.86 4.62 -13.62
N THR A 75 3.93 5.09 -12.81
CA THR A 75 3.91 6.50 -12.37
C THR A 75 4.67 6.72 -11.07
N LEU A 76 5.17 5.66 -10.46
CA LEU A 76 5.93 5.76 -9.22
C LEU A 76 7.38 6.13 -9.53
N SER A 77 8.04 6.81 -8.59
CA SER A 77 9.47 7.05 -8.72
C SER A 77 10.21 5.71 -8.66
N THR A 78 11.42 5.67 -9.23
CA THR A 78 12.24 4.47 -9.21
C THR A 78 12.51 4.00 -7.78
N GLY A 79 12.77 4.93 -6.87
CA GLY A 79 13.02 4.59 -5.47
C GLY A 79 11.83 3.94 -4.80
N ILE A 80 10.64 4.51 -4.99
CA ILE A 80 9.42 3.97 -4.40
C ILE A 80 9.11 2.59 -4.98
N LYS A 81 9.25 2.45 -6.29
CA LYS A 81 9.02 1.18 -6.97
C LYS A 81 9.93 0.08 -6.43
N ARG A 82 11.23 0.39 -6.24
CA ARG A 82 12.19 -0.58 -5.71
C ARG A 82 11.86 -1.01 -4.28
N ILE A 83 11.47 -0.05 -3.44
CA ILE A 83 11.10 -0.36 -2.06
C ILE A 83 9.91 -1.32 -2.05
N PHE A 84 8.89 -1.02 -2.84
CA PHE A 84 7.69 -1.84 -2.88
C PHE A 84 7.99 -3.25 -3.41
N GLU A 85 8.75 -3.35 -4.48
CA GLU A 85 9.11 -4.65 -5.06
C GLU A 85 9.94 -5.48 -4.09
N ARG A 86 10.88 -4.86 -3.39
CA ARG A 86 11.73 -5.55 -2.42
C ARG A 86 10.90 -6.10 -1.26
N GLU A 87 10.00 -5.29 -0.72
CA GLU A 87 9.17 -5.72 0.40
C GLU A 87 8.20 -6.82 -0.02
N LEU A 88 7.64 -6.70 -1.21
CA LEU A 88 6.72 -7.72 -1.73
C LEU A 88 7.45 -9.04 -1.95
N ALA A 89 8.68 -9.01 -2.46
CA ALA A 89 9.47 -10.22 -2.68
C ALA A 89 9.71 -10.98 -1.38
N LYS A 90 9.87 -10.30 -0.26
CA LYS A 90 10.05 -10.95 1.05
C LYS A 90 8.82 -11.73 1.48
N ILE A 91 7.64 -11.29 1.04
CA ILE A 91 6.39 -11.93 1.42
C ILE A 91 6.10 -13.13 0.53
N ILE A 92 6.37 -12.99 -0.77
CA ILE A 92 6.06 -14.00 -1.78
C ILE A 92 7.04 -15.18 -1.75
N SER A 93 8.30 -14.90 -1.44
CA SER A 93 9.35 -15.92 -1.45
C SER A 93 9.22 -16.96 -0.32
#